data_12394a425752d2bf7867bec2164f7980
#
_entry.id   12394a425752d2bf7867bec2164f7980
#
_cell.length_a   1.000
_cell.length_b   1.000
_cell.length_c   1.000
_cell.angle_alpha   90.00
_cell.angle_beta   90.00
_cell.angle_gamma   90.00
#
_symmetry.space_group_name_H-M   'P 1'
#
loop_
_entity.id
_entity.type
_entity.pdbx_description
1 polymer ?
#
loop_
_entity_poly.entity_id
_entity_poly.type
_entity_poly.pdbx_seq_one_letter_code
_entity_poly.pdbx_strand_id
1 'polypeptide(L)'
;MKKTDSWMRTKVLYFIPAVAISFCAIACSDSSESDNTNEVYEKVEIMPEYPGGMERMMNFMKNNMKYPEIAMKNGATGKVIISFVVEKDGKVSDVKATDFKADGGVSAECEEAFKAEAERVVTSMPNWKPGQQKGENVRVKYTMPFTFRLQ
;
A
#
# COMPACT_ATOMS: atom_id res chain seq x y z
N MET A 1 -44.46 -17.22 31.38
CA MET A 1 -44.55 -18.66 31.10
C MET A 1 -43.19 -19.07 30.56
N LYS A 2 -42.33 -19.65 31.40
CA LYS A 2 -41.99 -21.09 31.48
C LYS A 2 -41.29 -21.55 30.20
N LYS A 3 -40.11 -22.15 30.18
CA LYS A 3 -39.25 -22.93 31.08
C LYS A 3 -37.97 -23.25 30.35
N THR A 4 -36.80 -23.12 30.94
CA THR A 4 -35.94 -24.19 31.49
C THR A 4 -35.70 -25.34 30.49
N ASP A 5 -34.47 -25.81 30.24
CA ASP A 5 -33.56 -26.58 31.08
C ASP A 5 -32.32 -26.86 30.23
N SER A 6 -31.12 -26.66 30.66
CA SER A 6 -30.34 -27.54 31.51
C SER A 6 -30.11 -28.93 30.92
N TRP A 7 -28.90 -29.31 30.73
CA TRP A 7 -28.32 -30.64 31.01
C TRP A 7 -26.93 -30.78 30.37
N MET A 8 -26.01 -30.91 31.10
CA MET A 8 -25.30 -31.93 31.88
C MET A 8 -23.98 -32.30 31.22
N ARG A 9 -22.93 -31.88 31.83
CA ARG A 9 -21.89 -32.65 32.56
C ARG A 9 -21.69 -34.08 32.04
N THR A 10 -20.54 -34.29 31.38
CA THR A 10 -19.87 -35.56 31.54
C THR A 10 -18.37 -35.33 31.73
N LYS A 11 -17.94 -35.44 32.96
CA LYS A 11 -16.56 -35.68 33.36
C LYS A 11 -16.18 -37.06 32.86
N VAL A 12 -15.14 -37.16 32.09
CA VAL A 12 -14.41 -38.41 31.97
C VAL A 12 -13.00 -38.15 32.50
N LEU A 13 -12.81 -38.60 33.71
CA LEU A 13 -11.48 -38.87 34.27
C LEU A 13 -10.86 -39.99 33.44
N TYR A 14 -9.69 -39.77 32.88
CA TYR A 14 -8.81 -40.86 32.53
C TYR A 14 -7.46 -40.66 33.20
N PHE A 15 -7.14 -41.68 33.97
CA PHE A 15 -5.98 -41.91 34.80
C PHE A 15 -4.68 -41.89 34.02
N ILE A 16 -3.67 -41.32 34.64
CA ILE A 16 -2.26 -41.34 34.26
C ILE A 16 -1.69 -42.76 34.49
N PRO A 17 -0.71 -43.18 33.67
CA PRO A 17 0.55 -43.40 34.33
C PRO A 17 1.74 -42.70 33.69
N ALA A 18 2.59 -42.24 34.59
CA ALA A 18 3.89 -41.69 34.35
C ALA A 18 4.82 -42.69 33.64
N VAL A 19 5.44 -42.24 32.57
CA VAL A 19 6.73 -42.80 32.16
C VAL A 19 7.66 -41.62 31.92
N ALA A 20 8.60 -41.50 32.79
CA ALA A 20 9.74 -40.65 32.67
C ALA A 20 10.70 -41.22 31.62
N ILE A 21 11.02 -40.47 30.60
CA ILE A 21 12.27 -40.65 29.84
C ILE A 21 12.83 -39.26 29.52
N SER A 22 13.80 -38.91 30.28
CA SER A 22 15.14 -38.38 30.02
C SER A 22 15.38 -37.61 28.72
N PHE A 23 15.64 -36.30 28.92
CA PHE A 23 16.80 -35.59 28.47
C PHE A 23 17.15 -35.67 26.95
N CYS A 24 16.79 -34.64 26.20
CA CYS A 24 17.73 -34.02 25.27
C CYS A 24 17.38 -32.54 25.06
N ALA A 25 18.17 -31.70 25.71
CA ALA A 25 18.19 -30.28 25.44
C ALA A 25 18.85 -30.08 24.07
N ILE A 26 18.04 -29.69 23.09
CA ILE A 26 18.55 -28.96 21.95
C ILE A 26 17.73 -27.69 21.90
N ALA A 27 18.31 -26.64 22.47
CA ALA A 27 17.91 -25.28 22.24
C ALA A 27 18.28 -24.95 20.78
N CYS A 28 17.37 -25.23 19.88
CA CYS A 28 17.30 -24.50 18.63
C CYS A 28 16.33 -23.36 18.86
N SER A 29 16.87 -22.20 19.14
CA SER A 29 16.19 -20.95 18.91
C SER A 29 16.00 -20.85 17.41
N ASP A 30 14.94 -21.45 16.93
CA ASP A 30 14.40 -21.15 15.61
C ASP A 30 13.65 -19.83 15.76
N SER A 31 14.40 -18.75 15.61
CA SER A 31 13.84 -17.49 15.17
C SER A 31 13.38 -17.71 13.74
N SER A 32 12.17 -18.25 13.61
CA SER A 32 11.43 -18.18 12.36
C SER A 32 11.20 -16.71 12.09
N GLU A 33 12.17 -16.05 11.43
CA GLU A 33 11.90 -14.91 10.59
C GLU A 33 10.86 -15.40 9.60
N SER A 34 9.60 -15.08 9.89
CA SER A 34 8.55 -15.20 8.92
C SER A 34 8.93 -14.26 7.79
N ASP A 35 9.42 -14.83 6.69
CA ASP A 35 9.59 -14.17 5.41
C ASP A 35 8.20 -13.70 4.95
N ASN A 36 7.77 -12.56 5.50
CA ASN A 36 6.55 -11.87 5.12
C ASN A 36 6.81 -11.18 3.78
N THR A 37 6.91 -11.97 2.70
CA THR A 37 7.13 -11.50 1.34
C THR A 37 6.04 -10.55 0.82
N ASN A 38 4.96 -10.35 1.57
CA ASN A 38 3.82 -9.50 1.23
C ASN A 38 3.65 -8.24 2.09
N GLU A 39 4.51 -8.01 3.07
CA GLU A 39 4.41 -6.82 3.90
C GLU A 39 4.73 -5.55 3.11
N VAL A 40 3.86 -4.56 3.23
CA VAL A 40 4.03 -3.24 2.59
C VAL A 40 4.44 -2.25 3.67
N TYR A 41 5.62 -1.68 3.53
CA TYR A 41 6.17 -0.71 4.46
C TYR A 41 5.73 0.71 4.09
N GLU A 42 5.44 1.53 5.08
CA GLU A 42 5.19 2.98 4.89
C GLU A 42 6.44 3.81 5.12
N LYS A 43 7.39 3.28 5.92
CA LYS A 43 8.70 3.90 6.18
C LYS A 43 9.76 2.82 6.18
N VAL A 44 10.86 3.10 5.52
CA VAL A 44 12.02 2.22 5.39
C VAL A 44 13.31 3.03 5.53
N GLU A 45 14.43 2.34 5.74
CA GLU A 45 15.74 2.99 5.86
C GLU A 45 16.13 3.73 4.57
N ILE A 46 15.85 3.13 3.41
CA ILE A 46 16.07 3.74 2.11
C ILE A 46 14.74 3.77 1.36
N MET A 47 14.22 4.97 1.13
CA MET A 47 12.96 5.16 0.40
C MET A 47 13.12 4.86 -1.10
N PRO A 48 12.05 4.40 -1.77
CA PRO A 48 12.06 4.24 -3.22
C PRO A 48 12.41 5.56 -3.93
N GLU A 49 13.18 5.46 -5.00
CA GLU A 49 13.60 6.62 -5.79
C GLU A 49 13.22 6.45 -7.26
N TYR A 50 12.66 7.50 -7.86
CA TYR A 50 12.41 7.52 -9.31
C TYR A 50 13.73 7.48 -10.09
N PRO A 51 13.83 6.72 -11.20
CA PRO A 51 15.07 6.62 -11.97
C PRO A 51 15.46 8.00 -12.55
N GLY A 52 16.57 8.52 -12.05
CA GLY A 52 17.07 9.87 -12.38
C GLY A 52 16.55 10.98 -11.46
N GLY A 53 15.93 10.59 -10.32
CA GLY A 53 15.58 11.49 -9.24
C GLY A 53 14.31 12.32 -9.47
N MET A 54 14.06 13.23 -8.56
CA MET A 54 12.85 14.06 -8.52
C MET A 54 12.67 14.93 -9.77
N GLU A 55 13.76 15.45 -10.31
CA GLU A 55 13.72 16.33 -11.49
C GLU A 55 13.19 15.59 -12.72
N ARG A 56 13.70 14.39 -12.98
CA ARG A 56 13.20 13.56 -14.09
C ARG A 56 11.77 13.12 -13.89
N MET A 57 11.37 12.83 -12.66
CA MET A 57 10.00 12.51 -12.32
C MET A 57 9.06 13.70 -12.63
N MET A 58 9.43 14.91 -12.23
CA MET A 58 8.65 16.11 -12.53
C MET A 58 8.53 16.34 -14.04
N ASN A 59 9.63 16.17 -14.80
CA ASN A 59 9.62 16.28 -16.26
C ASN A 59 8.74 15.19 -16.90
N PHE A 60 8.80 13.96 -16.40
CA PHE A 60 7.93 12.88 -16.86
C PHE A 60 6.45 13.22 -16.64
N MET A 61 6.09 13.66 -15.43
CA MET A 61 4.72 14.08 -15.12
C MET A 61 4.26 15.21 -16.04
N LYS A 62 5.07 16.26 -16.18
CA LYS A 62 4.76 17.42 -17.04
C LYS A 62 4.51 17.03 -18.50
N ASN A 63 5.28 16.07 -19.01
CA ASN A 63 5.19 15.66 -20.42
C ASN A 63 4.06 14.63 -20.67
N ASN A 64 3.67 13.86 -19.66
CA ASN A 64 2.69 12.78 -19.81
C ASN A 64 1.32 13.12 -19.21
N MET A 65 1.24 14.10 -18.32
CA MET A 65 -0.02 14.53 -17.73
C MET A 65 -0.85 15.35 -18.72
N LYS A 66 -2.06 14.90 -18.96
CA LYS A 66 -3.04 15.59 -19.82
C LYS A 66 -4.11 16.21 -18.95
N TYR A 67 -4.49 17.42 -19.28
CA TYR A 67 -5.62 18.04 -18.60
C TYR A 67 -6.93 17.46 -19.14
N PRO A 68 -7.82 16.89 -18.29
CA PRO A 68 -9.08 16.35 -18.78
C PRO A 68 -9.94 17.44 -19.43
N GLU A 69 -10.51 17.14 -20.60
CA GLU A 69 -11.31 18.13 -21.36
C GLU A 69 -12.52 18.65 -20.56
N ILE A 70 -13.17 17.77 -19.80
CA ILE A 70 -14.31 18.14 -18.96
C ILE A 70 -13.90 19.13 -17.87
N ALA A 71 -12.74 18.93 -17.28
CA ALA A 71 -12.20 19.82 -16.25
C ALA A 71 -11.76 21.16 -16.86
N MET A 72 -11.21 21.14 -18.09
CA MET A 72 -10.83 22.35 -18.82
C MET A 72 -12.05 23.21 -19.17
N LYS A 73 -13.13 22.58 -19.67
CA LYS A 73 -14.39 23.28 -20.01
C LYS A 73 -15.05 23.92 -18.79
N ASN A 74 -14.92 23.30 -17.62
CA ASN A 74 -15.50 23.79 -16.38
C ASN A 74 -14.56 24.70 -15.58
N GLY A 75 -13.35 24.98 -16.07
CA GLY A 75 -12.36 25.78 -15.35
C GLY A 75 -11.94 25.16 -14.02
N ALA A 76 -12.10 23.84 -13.88
CA ALA A 76 -11.87 23.12 -12.64
C ALA A 76 -10.38 22.95 -12.38
N THR A 77 -9.93 23.24 -11.15
CA THR A 77 -8.55 23.03 -10.69
C THR A 77 -8.56 22.23 -9.40
N GLY A 78 -7.49 21.55 -9.12
CA GLY A 78 -7.43 20.74 -7.90
C GLY A 78 -6.13 19.96 -7.74
N LYS A 79 -6.06 19.27 -6.61
CA LYS A 79 -4.92 18.42 -6.22
C LYS A 79 -5.42 17.03 -5.90
N VAL A 80 -4.92 16.04 -6.64
CA VAL A 80 -5.15 14.61 -6.38
C VAL A 80 -4.00 14.04 -5.58
N ILE A 81 -4.30 13.25 -4.58
CA ILE A 81 -3.29 12.48 -3.83
C ILE A 81 -3.39 11.04 -4.28
N ILE A 82 -2.31 10.54 -4.89
CA ILE A 82 -2.19 9.16 -5.33
C ILE A 82 -1.31 8.38 -4.37
N SER A 83 -1.78 7.23 -3.95
CA SER A 83 -1.01 6.22 -3.23
C SER A 83 -0.75 5.03 -4.14
N PHE A 84 0.45 4.51 -4.13
CA PHE A 84 0.85 3.32 -4.88
C PHE A 84 1.93 2.57 -4.13
N VAL A 85 2.18 1.33 -4.52
CA VAL A 85 3.24 0.49 -3.95
C VAL A 85 4.37 0.37 -4.96
N VAL A 86 5.59 0.59 -4.50
CA VAL A 86 6.80 0.25 -5.25
C VAL A 86 7.22 -1.14 -4.82
N GLU A 87 7.19 -2.08 -5.74
CA GLU A 87 7.53 -3.48 -5.52
C GLU A 87 9.05 -3.69 -5.34
N LYS A 88 9.45 -4.85 -4.85
CA LYS A 88 10.86 -5.25 -4.69
C LYS A 88 11.68 -5.18 -5.98
N ASP A 89 11.03 -5.32 -7.14
CA ASP A 89 11.62 -5.20 -8.48
C ASP A 89 11.54 -3.78 -9.06
N GLY A 90 10.99 -2.85 -8.30
CA GLY A 90 10.82 -1.45 -8.69
C GLY A 90 9.56 -1.15 -9.49
N LYS A 91 8.75 -2.14 -9.80
CA LYS A 91 7.46 -1.90 -10.48
C LYS A 91 6.49 -1.16 -9.57
N VAL A 92 5.62 -0.39 -10.19
CA VAL A 92 4.53 0.30 -9.51
C VAL A 92 3.28 -0.58 -9.54
N SER A 93 2.66 -0.79 -8.39
CA SER A 93 1.43 -1.56 -8.20
C SER A 93 0.45 -0.84 -7.26
N ASP A 94 -0.76 -1.38 -7.11
CA ASP A 94 -1.78 -0.87 -6.20
C ASP A 94 -2.02 0.65 -6.28
N VAL A 95 -2.03 1.19 -7.51
CA VAL A 95 -2.25 2.62 -7.75
C VAL A 95 -3.67 3.00 -7.42
N LYS A 96 -3.86 3.97 -6.51
CA LYS A 96 -5.17 4.46 -6.08
C LYS A 96 -5.13 5.94 -5.77
N ALA A 97 -6.13 6.68 -6.25
CA ALA A 97 -6.41 8.01 -5.78
C ALA A 97 -7.03 7.93 -4.37
N THR A 98 -6.35 8.47 -3.38
CA THR A 98 -6.78 8.39 -1.96
C THR A 98 -7.50 9.63 -1.49
N ASP A 99 -7.20 10.78 -2.08
CA ASP A 99 -7.81 12.05 -1.69
C ASP A 99 -7.82 13.02 -2.88
N PHE A 100 -8.80 13.92 -2.88
CA PHE A 100 -8.91 15.01 -3.83
C PHE A 100 -9.24 16.32 -3.11
N LYS A 101 -8.48 17.36 -3.40
CA LYS A 101 -8.72 18.70 -2.88
C LYS A 101 -8.97 19.64 -4.05
N ALA A 102 -10.20 20.12 -4.16
CA ALA A 102 -10.57 21.11 -5.15
C ALA A 102 -10.16 22.53 -4.70
N ASP A 103 -9.74 23.33 -5.65
CA ASP A 103 -9.56 24.77 -5.47
C ASP A 103 -10.84 25.49 -5.93
N GLY A 104 -11.98 25.24 -5.24
CA GLY A 104 -13.31 25.75 -5.60
C GLY A 104 -14.35 24.65 -5.75
N GLY A 105 -15.52 24.99 -6.29
CA GLY A 105 -16.58 24.02 -6.56
C GLY A 105 -16.24 23.20 -7.82
N VAL A 106 -15.88 21.94 -7.63
CA VAL A 106 -15.58 21.01 -8.71
C VAL A 106 -16.67 19.94 -8.75
N SER A 107 -17.19 19.64 -9.95
CA SER A 107 -18.18 18.56 -10.12
C SER A 107 -17.54 17.20 -9.89
N ALA A 108 -18.34 16.22 -9.46
CA ALA A 108 -17.87 14.85 -9.25
C ALA A 108 -17.25 14.24 -10.52
N GLU A 109 -17.77 14.57 -11.68
CA GLU A 109 -17.23 14.12 -12.98
C GLU A 109 -15.82 14.65 -13.25
N CYS A 110 -15.54 15.92 -12.90
CA CYS A 110 -14.20 16.49 -13.01
C CYS A 110 -13.24 15.87 -12.01
N GLU A 111 -13.69 15.58 -10.78
CA GLU A 111 -12.91 14.89 -9.77
C GLU A 111 -12.48 13.50 -10.24
N GLU A 112 -13.43 12.72 -10.76
CA GLU A 112 -13.14 11.38 -11.31
C GLU A 112 -12.18 11.45 -12.48
N ALA A 113 -12.35 12.43 -13.38
CA ALA A 113 -11.45 12.63 -14.51
C ALA A 113 -10.02 12.96 -14.06
N PHE A 114 -9.85 13.78 -13.04
CA PHE A 114 -8.53 14.07 -12.45
C PHE A 114 -7.89 12.85 -11.81
N LYS A 115 -8.67 12.07 -11.06
CA LYS A 115 -8.20 10.83 -10.42
C LYS A 115 -7.75 9.82 -11.47
N ALA A 116 -8.58 9.58 -12.49
CA ALA A 116 -8.27 8.65 -13.58
C ALA A 116 -6.99 9.05 -14.35
N GLU A 117 -6.81 10.33 -14.65
CA GLU A 117 -5.62 10.81 -15.33
C GLU A 117 -4.36 10.65 -14.45
N ALA A 118 -4.44 10.99 -13.17
CA ALA A 118 -3.32 10.83 -12.26
C ALA A 118 -2.93 9.34 -12.08
N GLU A 119 -3.90 8.43 -11.97
CA GLU A 119 -3.66 6.99 -11.92
C GLU A 119 -3.02 6.47 -13.21
N ARG A 120 -3.48 6.95 -14.38
CA ARG A 120 -2.90 6.61 -15.69
C ARG A 120 -1.43 7.01 -15.78
N VAL A 121 -1.10 8.22 -15.34
CA VAL A 121 0.28 8.73 -15.37
C VAL A 121 1.19 7.90 -14.46
N VAL A 122 0.75 7.59 -13.24
CA VAL A 122 1.53 6.77 -12.29
C VAL A 122 1.74 5.35 -12.83
N THR A 123 0.71 4.74 -13.41
CA THR A 123 0.79 3.40 -14.01
C THR A 123 1.77 3.35 -15.19
N SER A 124 1.93 4.46 -15.91
CA SER A 124 2.87 4.58 -17.04
C SER A 124 4.31 4.92 -16.66
N MET A 125 4.60 5.07 -15.36
CA MET A 125 5.96 5.35 -14.88
C MET A 125 6.90 4.17 -15.12
N PRO A 126 8.19 4.43 -15.41
CA PRO A 126 9.20 3.40 -15.49
C PRO A 126 9.46 2.78 -14.10
N ASN A 127 10.17 1.66 -14.07
CA ASN A 127 10.55 1.01 -12.83
C ASN A 127 11.37 1.95 -11.94
N TRP A 128 11.01 2.00 -10.68
CA TRP A 128 11.69 2.75 -9.64
C TRP A 128 12.88 1.97 -9.06
N LYS A 129 13.77 2.65 -8.38
CA LYS A 129 14.68 1.98 -7.46
C LYS A 129 13.86 1.56 -6.24
N PRO A 130 13.85 0.26 -5.87
CA PRO A 130 13.04 -0.22 -4.74
C PRO A 130 13.54 0.36 -3.42
N GLY A 131 12.63 0.45 -2.45
CA GLY A 131 13.02 0.77 -1.09
C GLY A 131 13.77 -0.38 -0.43
N GLN A 132 14.60 -0.07 0.56
CA GLN A 132 15.37 -1.08 1.28
C GLN A 132 15.18 -0.95 2.78
N GLN A 133 15.10 -2.11 3.41
CA GLN A 133 15.07 -2.29 4.85
C GLN A 133 16.06 -3.39 5.23
N LYS A 134 16.95 -3.11 6.18
CA LYS A 134 18.01 -4.05 6.59
C LYS A 134 18.85 -4.60 5.42
N GLY A 135 19.05 -3.80 4.38
CA GLY A 135 19.79 -4.18 3.17
C GLY A 135 19.02 -5.00 2.14
N GLU A 136 17.75 -5.32 2.38
CA GLU A 136 16.89 -6.06 1.45
C GLU A 136 15.86 -5.16 0.77
N ASN A 137 15.56 -5.45 -0.50
CA ASN A 137 14.51 -4.76 -1.21
C ASN A 137 13.15 -5.15 -0.63
N VAL A 138 12.35 -4.15 -0.30
CA VAL A 138 11.02 -4.33 0.27
C VAL A 138 9.95 -3.57 -0.52
N ARG A 139 8.70 -3.99 -0.34
CA ARG A 139 7.54 -3.30 -0.90
C ARG A 139 7.27 -2.05 -0.08
N VAL A 140 7.19 -0.89 -0.72
CA VAL A 140 7.00 0.37 -0.01
C VAL A 140 5.82 1.12 -0.59
N LYS A 141 4.91 1.53 0.28
CA LYS A 141 3.81 2.43 -0.06
C LYS A 141 4.36 3.85 -0.22
N TYR A 142 4.12 4.42 -1.38
CA TYR A 142 4.50 5.79 -1.70
C TYR A 142 3.27 6.63 -1.98
N THR A 143 3.29 7.88 -1.54
CA THR A 143 2.16 8.80 -1.75
C THR A 143 2.66 10.08 -2.40
N MET A 144 1.97 10.51 -3.44
CA MET A 144 2.38 11.66 -4.25
C MET A 144 1.20 12.58 -4.58
N PRO A 145 1.37 13.90 -4.45
CA PRO A 145 0.38 14.87 -4.87
C PRO A 145 0.53 15.23 -6.35
N PHE A 146 -0.57 15.18 -7.09
CA PHE A 146 -0.70 15.70 -8.46
C PHE A 146 -1.51 17.00 -8.45
N THR A 147 -0.95 18.07 -8.94
CA THR A 147 -1.63 19.38 -8.95
C THR A 147 -2.02 19.74 -10.39
N PHE A 148 -3.33 19.91 -10.62
CA PHE A 148 -3.90 20.35 -11.88
C PHE A 148 -4.24 21.82 -11.78
N ARG A 149 -3.58 22.65 -12.62
CA ARG A 149 -3.81 24.08 -12.75
C ARG A 149 -3.97 24.46 -14.20
N LEU A 150 -4.90 25.36 -14.49
CA LEU A 150 -5.02 26.00 -15.80
C LEU A 150 -3.88 27.03 -15.94
N GLN A 151 -3.21 26.99 -17.05
CA GLN A 151 -2.19 27.99 -17.43
C GLN A 151 -2.85 29.12 -18.19
#